data_24c5a612930c19e10d29486d6422b6a9
#
_entry.id   24c5a612930c19e10d29486d6422b6a9
#
_cell.length_a   1.000
_cell.length_b   1.000
_cell.length_c   1.000
_cell.angle_alpha   90.00
_cell.angle_beta   90.00
_cell.angle_gamma   90.00
#
_symmetry.space_group_name_H-M   'P 1'
#
loop_
_entity.id
_entity.type
_entity.pdbx_description
1 polymer ?
#
loop_
_entity_poly.entity_id
_entity_poly.type
_entity_poly.pdbx_seq_one_letter_code
_entity_poly.pdbx_strand_id
1 'polypeptide(L)'
;MEYRNLGKSGLRVSELSYGSWVTFSIQLDKAKAKKTMKHAYDKGINFFDNAEAYASGASEKIMGEVLSDLGLQRDTYIVSSKVFWGGQAVTQRGLNSKHIRDACDSALKRLQVDYLDMYFCHRPDFHTPVEETVRAMDVLVKQGKILYWGTSEWSADRIREAYSIAYQYGLTPPSMEQPQYNMFHREKLEKEYLGLFSSEGLGTTIWSPLASGILTGKYNEGIPKGSRMTLPDYKFLRDGLESKKGAENIKKVIKLSKIAEKLDISMAQLSIAWCLKNKNVSTVILGATTT
;
A
#
# COMPACT_ATOMS: atom_id res chain seq x y z
N MET A 1 -2.12 17.57 -9.75
CA MET A 1 -2.18 16.12 -9.45
C MET A 1 -2.98 15.44 -10.55
N GLU A 2 -2.43 14.39 -11.14
CA GLU A 2 -3.16 13.55 -12.09
C GLU A 2 -3.92 12.44 -11.37
N TYR A 3 -5.01 11.96 -11.98
CA TYR A 3 -5.86 10.91 -11.41
C TYR A 3 -6.05 9.78 -12.42
N ARG A 4 -5.96 8.53 -11.95
CA ARG A 4 -6.13 7.31 -12.74
C ARG A 4 -7.28 6.49 -12.19
N ASN A 5 -7.91 5.70 -13.05
CA ASN A 5 -8.85 4.70 -12.58
C ASN A 5 -8.11 3.57 -11.85
N LEU A 6 -8.72 3.05 -10.80
CA LEU A 6 -8.24 1.83 -10.13
C LEU A 6 -8.60 0.61 -10.99
N GLY A 7 -7.70 0.24 -11.91
CA GLY A 7 -7.97 -0.77 -12.92
C GLY A 7 -9.20 -0.43 -13.76
N LYS A 8 -10.10 -1.39 -13.97
CA LYS A 8 -11.37 -1.19 -14.67
C LYS A 8 -12.48 -0.55 -13.82
N SER A 9 -12.24 -0.33 -12.53
CA SER A 9 -13.25 0.30 -11.66
C SER A 9 -13.43 1.77 -12.01
N GLY A 10 -14.59 2.33 -11.64
CA GLY A 10 -14.86 3.77 -11.77
C GLY A 10 -14.15 4.63 -10.72
N LEU A 11 -13.50 4.02 -9.72
CA LEU A 11 -12.83 4.76 -8.65
C LEU A 11 -11.57 5.46 -9.18
N ARG A 12 -11.51 6.77 -9.03
CA ARG A 12 -10.37 7.58 -9.45
C ARG A 12 -9.46 7.88 -8.25
N VAL A 13 -8.23 7.41 -8.33
CA VAL A 13 -7.17 7.63 -7.33
C VAL A 13 -6.14 8.61 -7.86
N SER A 14 -5.57 9.44 -6.99
CA SER A 14 -4.41 10.27 -7.36
C SER A 14 -3.22 9.37 -7.69
N GLU A 15 -2.40 9.76 -8.67
CA GLU A 15 -1.20 9.01 -9.06
C GLU A 15 -0.21 8.79 -7.92
N LEU A 16 -0.22 9.70 -6.94
CA LEU A 16 0.51 9.56 -5.68
C LEU A 16 -0.50 9.39 -4.55
N SER A 17 -0.18 8.52 -3.61
CA SER A 17 -0.98 8.28 -2.41
C SER A 17 -0.13 8.31 -1.15
N TYR A 18 -0.76 8.57 -0.02
CA TYR A 18 -0.08 8.76 1.26
C TYR A 18 -0.22 7.52 2.13
N GLY A 19 0.90 6.82 2.37
CA GLY A 19 0.98 5.64 3.21
C GLY A 19 1.50 5.95 4.61
N SER A 20 0.95 5.27 5.60
CA SER A 20 1.26 5.46 7.02
C SER A 20 2.29 4.47 7.58
N TRP A 21 2.68 3.43 6.82
CA TRP A 21 3.63 2.44 7.29
C TRP A 21 4.98 3.05 7.68
N VAL A 22 5.49 2.72 8.86
CA VAL A 22 6.73 3.24 9.47
C VAL A 22 6.66 4.73 9.86
N THR A 23 5.74 5.50 9.32
CA THR A 23 5.64 6.93 9.61
C THR A 23 4.79 7.20 10.85
N PHE A 24 3.54 6.78 10.87
CA PHE A 24 2.61 7.07 11.95
C PHE A 24 2.92 6.25 13.21
N SER A 25 2.86 6.89 14.37
CA SER A 25 3.17 6.32 15.69
C SER A 25 4.63 5.92 15.92
N ILE A 26 5.48 5.91 14.88
CA ILE A 26 6.90 5.55 14.98
C ILE A 26 7.78 6.80 14.76
N GLN A 27 7.60 7.51 13.66
CA GLN A 27 8.36 8.70 13.31
C GLN A 27 7.57 10.00 13.48
N LEU A 28 6.23 9.92 13.37
CA LEU A 28 5.33 11.06 13.47
C LEU A 28 4.34 10.86 14.62
N ASP A 29 4.25 11.88 15.47
CA ASP A 29 3.12 12.08 16.36
C ASP A 29 1.88 12.59 15.58
N LYS A 30 0.73 12.70 16.26
CA LYS A 30 -0.53 13.17 15.66
C LYS A 30 -0.40 14.56 15.01
N ALA A 31 0.32 15.50 15.63
CA ALA A 31 0.42 16.88 15.14
C ALA A 31 1.19 16.92 13.81
N LYS A 32 2.33 16.20 13.72
CA LYS A 32 3.10 16.08 12.48
C LYS A 32 2.35 15.30 11.42
N ALA A 33 1.66 14.21 11.78
CA ALA A 33 0.81 13.44 10.88
C ALA A 33 -0.29 14.34 10.28
N LYS A 34 -0.97 15.15 11.11
CA LYS A 34 -1.98 16.12 10.64
C LYS A 34 -1.41 17.12 9.64
N LYS A 35 -0.21 17.68 9.94
CA LYS A 35 0.44 18.62 9.03
C LYS A 35 0.78 18.00 7.68
N THR A 36 1.37 16.80 7.66
CA THR A 36 1.77 16.12 6.42
C THR A 36 0.56 15.60 5.63
N MET A 37 -0.46 15.03 6.27
CA MET A 37 -1.69 14.60 5.61
C MET A 37 -2.44 15.79 4.99
N LYS A 38 -2.59 16.90 5.76
CA LYS A 38 -3.24 18.11 5.23
C LYS A 38 -2.49 18.62 4.00
N HIS A 39 -1.16 18.72 4.07
CA HIS A 39 -0.36 19.15 2.93
C HIS A 39 -0.54 18.22 1.72
N ALA A 40 -0.54 16.90 1.93
CA ALA A 40 -0.77 15.92 0.87
C ALA A 40 -2.16 16.11 0.22
N TYR A 41 -3.21 16.24 1.03
CA TYR A 41 -4.56 16.51 0.55
C TYR A 41 -4.67 17.82 -0.23
N ASP A 42 -4.11 18.93 0.29
CA ASP A 42 -4.09 20.23 -0.37
C ASP A 42 -3.35 20.20 -1.72
N LYS A 43 -2.42 19.25 -1.92
CA LYS A 43 -1.74 18.99 -3.19
C LYS A 43 -2.49 18.04 -4.12
N GLY A 44 -3.69 17.60 -3.73
CA GLY A 44 -4.58 16.76 -4.52
C GLY A 44 -4.38 15.26 -4.33
N ILE A 45 -3.64 14.82 -3.31
CA ILE A 45 -3.63 13.41 -2.92
C ILE A 45 -4.98 13.09 -2.28
N ASN A 46 -5.71 12.14 -2.86
CA ASN A 46 -7.00 11.72 -2.36
C ASN A 46 -7.00 10.33 -1.72
N PHE A 47 -5.89 9.59 -1.73
CA PHE A 47 -5.83 8.24 -1.17
C PHE A 47 -4.84 8.14 0.01
N PHE A 48 -5.36 7.65 1.15
CA PHE A 48 -4.64 7.42 2.41
C PHE A 48 -4.64 5.94 2.75
N ASP A 49 -3.45 5.31 2.80
CA ASP A 49 -3.27 3.87 2.98
C ASP A 49 -2.82 3.52 4.40
N ASN A 50 -3.48 2.53 5.00
CA ASN A 50 -3.18 2.01 6.33
C ASN A 50 -3.29 0.47 6.39
N ALA A 51 -3.06 -0.12 7.56
CA ALA A 51 -3.29 -1.53 7.85
C ALA A 51 -3.39 -1.77 9.37
N GLU A 52 -4.14 -2.79 9.78
CA GLU A 52 -4.26 -3.20 11.20
C GLU A 52 -2.90 -3.50 11.85
N ALA A 53 -1.96 -4.04 11.07
CA ALA A 53 -0.63 -4.41 11.53
C ALA A 53 0.29 -3.20 11.80
N TYR A 54 -0.02 -2.02 11.23
CA TYR A 54 0.89 -0.87 11.34
C TYR A 54 0.85 -0.31 12.76
N ALA A 55 1.97 -0.43 13.46
CA ALA A 55 2.10 -0.10 14.88
C ALA A 55 0.97 -0.73 15.73
N SER A 56 0.58 -1.99 15.41
CA SER A 56 -0.49 -2.73 16.11
C SER A 56 -1.81 -1.95 16.21
N GLY A 57 -2.21 -1.29 15.12
CA GLY A 57 -3.44 -0.49 15.01
C GLY A 57 -3.30 0.98 15.46
N ALA A 58 -2.19 1.38 16.09
CA ALA A 58 -1.98 2.77 16.49
C ALA A 58 -1.88 3.71 15.27
N SER A 59 -1.37 3.23 14.14
CA SER A 59 -1.34 3.99 12.89
C SER A 59 -2.74 4.34 12.38
N GLU A 60 -3.68 3.39 12.41
CA GLU A 60 -5.07 3.64 12.04
C GLU A 60 -5.74 4.63 12.98
N LYS A 61 -5.50 4.50 14.30
CA LYS A 61 -6.03 5.42 15.29
C LYS A 61 -5.57 6.86 15.05
N ILE A 62 -4.28 7.08 14.81
CA ILE A 62 -3.73 8.41 14.48
C ILE A 62 -4.36 8.93 13.19
N MET A 63 -4.48 8.10 12.15
CA MET A 63 -5.09 8.52 10.88
C MET A 63 -6.55 8.91 11.07
N GLY A 64 -7.34 8.15 11.81
CA GLY A 64 -8.73 8.45 12.13
C GLY A 64 -8.90 9.76 12.88
N GLU A 65 -8.10 9.96 13.93
CA GLU A 65 -8.08 11.22 14.68
C GLU A 65 -7.69 12.42 13.80
N VAL A 66 -6.73 12.23 12.87
CA VAL A 66 -6.31 13.29 11.94
C VAL A 66 -7.41 13.61 10.93
N LEU A 67 -8.05 12.59 10.34
CA LEU A 67 -9.16 12.78 9.40
C LEU A 67 -10.32 13.53 10.06
N SER A 68 -10.69 13.15 11.29
CA SER A 68 -11.67 13.83 12.10
C SER A 68 -11.29 15.29 12.39
N ASP A 69 -10.05 15.53 12.84
CA ASP A 69 -9.54 16.86 13.15
C ASP A 69 -9.41 17.79 11.93
N LEU A 70 -9.26 17.24 10.74
CA LEU A 70 -9.20 18.01 9.49
C LEU A 70 -10.59 18.38 8.97
N GLY A 71 -11.63 17.67 9.40
CA GLY A 71 -13.00 17.92 8.98
C GLY A 71 -13.22 17.79 7.47
N LEU A 72 -12.48 16.90 6.81
CA LEU A 72 -12.60 16.69 5.36
C LEU A 72 -13.95 16.05 5.04
N GLN A 73 -14.58 16.48 3.95
CA GLN A 73 -15.79 15.83 3.45
C GLN A 73 -15.47 14.39 3.05
N ARG A 74 -16.25 13.43 3.58
CA ARG A 74 -15.96 11.98 3.45
C ARG A 74 -15.86 11.51 1.99
N ASP A 75 -16.62 12.10 1.11
CA ASP A 75 -16.67 11.77 -0.33
C ASP A 75 -15.50 12.36 -1.16
N THR A 76 -14.62 13.13 -0.53
CA THR A 76 -13.46 13.75 -1.20
C THR A 76 -12.17 12.97 -1.06
N TYR A 77 -12.13 11.93 -0.22
CA TYR A 77 -10.94 11.12 0.01
C TYR A 77 -11.25 9.62 0.08
N ILE A 78 -10.24 8.84 -0.19
CA ILE A 78 -10.21 7.39 -0.18
C ILE A 78 -9.37 6.94 1.00
N VAL A 79 -9.89 6.04 1.83
CA VAL A 79 -9.15 5.45 2.95
C VAL A 79 -9.16 3.93 2.83
N SER A 80 -8.00 3.32 3.09
CA SER A 80 -7.88 1.86 3.11
C SER A 80 -7.39 1.31 4.43
N SER A 81 -7.67 0.04 4.65
CA SER A 81 -6.99 -0.80 5.62
C SER A 81 -6.73 -2.21 5.07
N LYS A 82 -6.04 -3.04 5.85
CA LYS A 82 -5.62 -4.38 5.43
C LYS A 82 -5.73 -5.35 6.60
N VAL A 83 -6.10 -6.60 6.31
CA VAL A 83 -6.25 -7.69 7.29
C VAL A 83 -5.24 -8.80 7.04
N PHE A 84 -4.53 -9.23 8.06
CA PHE A 84 -3.72 -10.45 8.14
C PHE A 84 -3.07 -10.65 9.52
N TRP A 85 -2.51 -9.60 10.14
CA TRP A 85 -1.74 -9.65 11.40
C TRP A 85 -2.36 -8.75 12.46
N GLY A 86 -3.58 -9.09 12.91
CA GLY A 86 -4.35 -8.26 13.84
C GLY A 86 -3.91 -8.34 15.30
N GLY A 87 -3.28 -9.45 15.70
CA GLY A 87 -2.89 -9.64 17.09
C GLY A 87 -2.12 -10.93 17.35
N GLN A 88 -2.06 -11.36 18.62
CA GLN A 88 -1.32 -12.56 19.04
C GLN A 88 -2.19 -13.83 19.14
N ALA A 89 -3.51 -13.69 19.28
CA ALA A 89 -4.39 -14.84 19.32
C ALA A 89 -4.51 -15.50 17.94
N VAL A 90 -4.70 -16.82 17.92
CA VAL A 90 -4.79 -17.62 16.69
C VAL A 90 -5.88 -17.09 15.76
N THR A 91 -7.04 -16.68 16.31
CA THR A 91 -8.16 -16.14 15.56
C THR A 91 -7.99 -14.69 15.10
N GLN A 92 -6.90 -14.02 15.47
CA GLN A 92 -6.56 -12.67 15.06
C GLN A 92 -5.51 -12.65 13.93
N ARG A 93 -5.36 -13.77 13.21
CA ARG A 93 -4.36 -13.92 12.13
C ARG A 93 -4.96 -14.61 10.92
N GLY A 94 -4.38 -14.34 9.75
CA GLY A 94 -4.77 -14.94 8.48
C GLY A 94 -6.03 -14.33 7.89
N LEU A 95 -6.65 -15.05 6.97
CA LEU A 95 -7.79 -14.58 6.17
C LEU A 95 -9.07 -15.39 6.40
N ASN A 96 -9.20 -16.05 7.57
CA ASN A 96 -10.45 -16.71 7.92
C ASN A 96 -11.59 -15.68 8.09
N SER A 97 -12.81 -16.11 7.83
CA SER A 97 -14.01 -15.27 7.84
C SER A 97 -14.20 -14.49 9.13
N LYS A 98 -13.87 -15.12 10.28
CA LYS A 98 -13.97 -14.45 11.58
C LYS A 98 -13.01 -13.27 11.67
N HIS A 99 -11.73 -13.49 11.34
CA HIS A 99 -10.72 -12.42 11.42
C HIS A 99 -11.00 -11.30 10.42
N ILE A 100 -11.35 -11.61 9.19
CA ILE A 100 -11.71 -10.60 8.16
C ILE A 100 -12.81 -9.67 8.68
N ARG A 101 -13.86 -10.23 9.27
CA ARG A 101 -14.98 -9.45 9.81
C ARG A 101 -14.57 -8.60 11.02
N ASP A 102 -13.96 -9.24 12.03
CA ASP A 102 -13.61 -8.57 13.29
C ASP A 102 -12.53 -7.48 13.07
N ALA A 103 -11.59 -7.73 12.16
CA ALA A 103 -10.56 -6.77 11.76
C ALA A 103 -11.15 -5.56 11.02
N CYS A 104 -12.11 -5.79 10.12
CA CYS A 104 -12.82 -4.71 9.42
C CYS A 104 -13.55 -3.81 10.41
N ASP A 105 -14.34 -4.39 11.32
CA ASP A 105 -15.08 -3.64 12.34
C ASP A 105 -14.15 -2.85 13.27
N SER A 106 -12.99 -3.42 13.57
CA SER A 106 -11.95 -2.77 14.37
C SER A 106 -11.26 -1.63 13.62
N ALA A 107 -10.98 -1.81 12.32
CA ALA A 107 -10.39 -0.78 11.45
C ALA A 107 -11.34 0.43 11.31
N LEU A 108 -12.63 0.20 11.07
CA LEU A 108 -13.63 1.27 10.99
C LEU A 108 -13.66 2.12 12.28
N LYS A 109 -13.62 1.46 13.45
CA LYS A 109 -13.58 2.15 14.74
C LYS A 109 -12.29 2.97 14.94
N ARG A 110 -11.12 2.39 14.60
CA ARG A 110 -9.84 3.09 14.74
C ARG A 110 -9.69 4.25 13.77
N LEU A 111 -10.13 4.07 12.53
CA LEU A 111 -10.11 5.10 11.49
C LEU A 111 -11.23 6.13 11.62
N GLN A 112 -12.22 5.89 12.48
CA GLN A 112 -13.37 6.77 12.71
C GLN A 112 -14.15 7.06 11.42
N VAL A 113 -14.39 6.03 10.61
CA VAL A 113 -15.15 6.10 9.36
C VAL A 113 -16.24 5.04 9.33
N ASP A 114 -17.33 5.30 8.61
CA ASP A 114 -18.47 4.37 8.50
C ASP A 114 -18.19 3.24 7.50
N TYR A 115 -17.31 3.49 6.51
CA TYR A 115 -16.89 2.51 5.51
C TYR A 115 -15.46 2.74 5.07
N LEU A 116 -14.79 1.66 4.63
CA LEU A 116 -13.51 1.72 3.92
C LEU A 116 -13.77 1.77 2.41
N ASP A 117 -13.08 2.64 1.70
CA ASP A 117 -13.14 2.63 0.24
C ASP A 117 -12.45 1.40 -0.34
N MET A 118 -11.30 1.03 0.24
CA MET A 118 -10.53 -0.14 -0.17
C MET A 118 -10.12 -0.98 1.04
N TYR A 119 -10.30 -2.30 0.93
CA TYR A 119 -9.87 -3.24 1.97
C TYR A 119 -9.05 -4.37 1.36
N PHE A 120 -7.88 -4.66 1.94
CA PHE A 120 -6.92 -5.59 1.36
C PHE A 120 -6.71 -6.83 2.21
N CYS A 121 -6.64 -7.99 1.56
CA CYS A 121 -5.98 -9.18 2.10
C CYS A 121 -4.47 -8.93 2.09
N HIS A 122 -3.88 -8.59 3.25
CA HIS A 122 -2.51 -8.05 3.34
C HIS A 122 -1.43 -9.02 2.85
N ARG A 123 -1.69 -10.34 2.95
CA ARG A 123 -0.83 -11.42 2.40
C ARG A 123 -1.68 -12.62 2.00
N PRO A 124 -1.16 -13.52 1.16
CA PRO A 124 -1.81 -14.79 0.90
C PRO A 124 -1.82 -15.65 2.18
N ASP A 125 -2.96 -16.25 2.48
CA ASP A 125 -3.10 -17.22 3.57
C ASP A 125 -3.19 -18.63 2.97
N PHE A 126 -2.21 -19.47 3.28
CA PHE A 126 -2.16 -20.85 2.79
C PHE A 126 -2.93 -21.84 3.68
N HIS A 127 -3.43 -21.38 4.83
CA HIS A 127 -4.25 -22.16 5.76
C HIS A 127 -5.74 -21.92 5.60
N THR A 128 -6.13 -20.89 4.85
CA THR A 128 -7.54 -20.55 4.58
C THR A 128 -7.84 -20.77 3.10
N PRO A 129 -8.92 -21.51 2.76
CA PRO A 129 -9.38 -21.62 1.38
C PRO A 129 -9.67 -20.24 0.77
N VAL A 130 -9.29 -20.03 -0.49
CA VAL A 130 -9.54 -18.75 -1.18
C VAL A 130 -11.04 -18.43 -1.24
N GLU A 131 -11.89 -19.48 -1.38
CA GLU A 131 -13.34 -19.32 -1.37
C GLU A 131 -13.87 -18.70 -0.08
N GLU A 132 -13.37 -19.12 1.08
CA GLU A 132 -13.78 -18.53 2.36
C GLU A 132 -13.44 -17.03 2.41
N THR A 133 -12.25 -16.67 1.96
CA THR A 133 -11.81 -15.27 1.87
C THR A 133 -12.70 -14.44 0.94
N VAL A 134 -12.98 -14.95 -0.28
CA VAL A 134 -13.84 -14.26 -1.27
C VAL A 134 -15.25 -14.06 -0.73
N ARG A 135 -15.84 -15.08 -0.09
CA ARG A 135 -17.17 -14.98 0.53
C ARG A 135 -17.21 -13.97 1.67
N ALA A 136 -16.19 -13.94 2.51
CA ALA A 136 -16.12 -12.99 3.61
C ALA A 136 -16.00 -11.54 3.10
N MET A 137 -15.20 -11.29 2.06
CA MET A 137 -15.07 -9.96 1.44
C MET A 137 -16.37 -9.53 0.76
N ASP A 138 -17.04 -10.42 0.04
CA ASP A 138 -18.34 -10.15 -0.59
C ASP A 138 -19.41 -9.75 0.45
N VAL A 139 -19.44 -10.43 1.61
CA VAL A 139 -20.33 -10.06 2.71
C VAL A 139 -20.06 -8.64 3.21
N LEU A 140 -18.80 -8.25 3.38
CA LEU A 140 -18.46 -6.89 3.80
C LEU A 140 -18.84 -5.83 2.77
N VAL A 141 -18.71 -6.13 1.47
CA VAL A 141 -19.20 -5.25 0.39
C VAL A 141 -20.73 -5.12 0.45
N LYS A 142 -21.45 -6.22 0.56
CA LYS A 142 -22.93 -6.22 0.66
C LYS A 142 -23.45 -5.53 1.91
N GLN A 143 -22.67 -5.52 3.00
CA GLN A 143 -22.97 -4.76 4.22
C GLN A 143 -22.64 -3.27 4.10
N GLY A 144 -22.00 -2.83 3.03
CA GLY A 144 -21.56 -1.45 2.84
C GLY A 144 -20.38 -1.03 3.75
N LYS A 145 -19.72 -1.99 4.40
CA LYS A 145 -18.55 -1.71 5.25
C LYS A 145 -17.29 -1.44 4.45
N ILE A 146 -17.20 -2.01 3.26
CA ILE A 146 -16.14 -1.76 2.29
C ILE A 146 -16.75 -1.56 0.92
N LEU A 147 -16.13 -0.73 0.05
CA LEU A 147 -16.62 -0.51 -1.32
C LEU A 147 -15.89 -1.38 -2.34
N TYR A 148 -14.60 -1.49 -2.21
CA TYR A 148 -13.73 -2.31 -3.06
C TYR A 148 -12.83 -3.16 -2.19
N TRP A 149 -12.54 -4.39 -2.63
CA TRP A 149 -11.56 -5.22 -1.97
C TRP A 149 -10.49 -5.71 -2.94
N GLY A 150 -9.33 -6.05 -2.38
CA GLY A 150 -8.22 -6.54 -3.16
C GLY A 150 -7.24 -7.35 -2.32
N THR A 151 -6.12 -7.65 -2.93
CA THR A 151 -5.07 -8.49 -2.38
C THR A 151 -3.75 -7.75 -2.29
N SER A 152 -2.78 -8.27 -1.55
CA SER A 152 -1.43 -7.72 -1.49
C SER A 152 -0.42 -8.87 -1.49
N GLU A 153 0.54 -8.80 -2.41
CA GLU A 153 1.58 -9.81 -2.60
C GLU A 153 1.07 -11.21 -2.99
N TRP A 154 -0.17 -11.34 -3.48
CA TRP A 154 -0.67 -12.60 -4.00
C TRP A 154 -0.01 -12.95 -5.34
N SER A 155 0.07 -14.25 -5.65
CA SER A 155 0.46 -14.70 -6.98
C SER A 155 -0.68 -14.51 -7.99
N ALA A 156 -0.36 -14.38 -9.26
CA ALA A 156 -1.37 -14.28 -10.32
C ALA A 156 -2.36 -15.45 -10.29
N ASP A 157 -1.90 -16.65 -9.97
CA ASP A 157 -2.75 -17.84 -9.94
C ASP A 157 -3.78 -17.78 -8.80
N ARG A 158 -3.37 -17.32 -7.60
CA ARG A 158 -4.33 -17.14 -6.50
C ARG A 158 -5.32 -16.00 -6.76
N ILE A 159 -4.88 -14.95 -7.44
CA ILE A 159 -5.80 -13.88 -7.85
C ILE A 159 -6.79 -14.41 -8.89
N ARG A 160 -6.36 -15.21 -9.88
CA ARG A 160 -7.27 -15.88 -10.84
C ARG A 160 -8.25 -16.83 -10.15
N GLU A 161 -7.76 -17.59 -9.16
CA GLU A 161 -8.63 -18.45 -8.34
C GLU A 161 -9.74 -17.63 -7.65
N ALA A 162 -9.39 -16.48 -7.06
CA ALA A 162 -10.37 -15.58 -6.44
C ALA A 162 -11.39 -15.03 -7.46
N TYR A 163 -10.95 -14.65 -8.66
CA TYR A 163 -11.85 -14.24 -9.74
C TYR A 163 -12.78 -15.38 -10.19
N SER A 164 -12.21 -16.58 -10.40
CA SER A 164 -12.98 -17.76 -10.81
C SER A 164 -14.09 -18.10 -9.81
N ILE A 165 -13.76 -18.11 -8.52
CA ILE A 165 -14.72 -18.32 -7.43
C ILE A 165 -15.80 -17.23 -7.43
N ALA A 166 -15.40 -15.97 -7.55
CA ALA A 166 -16.34 -14.86 -7.55
C ALA A 166 -17.33 -14.97 -8.72
N TYR A 167 -16.88 -15.27 -9.92
CA TYR A 167 -17.74 -15.45 -11.10
C TYR A 167 -18.63 -16.68 -10.98
N GLN A 168 -18.09 -17.79 -10.50
CA GLN A 168 -18.87 -19.04 -10.33
C GLN A 168 -20.07 -18.88 -9.39
N TYR A 169 -19.90 -18.10 -8.32
CA TYR A 169 -20.91 -17.95 -7.28
C TYR A 169 -21.64 -16.60 -7.28
N GLY A 170 -21.41 -15.75 -8.29
CA GLY A 170 -22.03 -14.41 -8.36
C GLY A 170 -21.62 -13.49 -7.21
N LEU A 171 -20.36 -13.59 -6.76
CA LEU A 171 -19.78 -12.79 -5.68
C LEU A 171 -19.01 -11.60 -6.26
N THR A 172 -18.71 -10.64 -5.42
CA THR A 172 -17.87 -9.49 -5.80
C THR A 172 -16.41 -9.92 -5.97
N PRO A 173 -15.80 -9.78 -7.16
CA PRO A 173 -14.38 -10.13 -7.37
C PRO A 173 -13.45 -9.07 -6.79
N PRO A 174 -12.15 -9.39 -6.59
CA PRO A 174 -11.16 -8.40 -6.22
C PRO A 174 -11.00 -7.35 -7.32
N SER A 175 -10.82 -6.07 -6.94
CA SER A 175 -10.66 -4.97 -7.87
C SER A 175 -9.21 -4.55 -8.07
N MET A 176 -8.34 -4.86 -7.11
CA MET A 176 -6.95 -4.39 -7.10
C MET A 176 -6.01 -5.33 -6.35
N GLU A 177 -4.75 -5.17 -6.65
CA GLU A 177 -3.61 -5.79 -5.96
C GLU A 177 -2.68 -4.68 -5.44
N GLN A 178 -2.08 -4.88 -4.27
CA GLN A 178 -1.05 -4.01 -3.72
C GLN A 178 0.32 -4.70 -3.72
N PRO A 179 1.06 -4.68 -4.83
CA PRO A 179 2.36 -5.33 -4.95
C PRO A 179 3.50 -4.37 -4.65
N GLN A 180 4.66 -4.90 -4.25
CA GLN A 180 5.91 -4.16 -4.32
C GLN A 180 6.29 -3.88 -5.77
N TYR A 181 6.58 -2.61 -6.10
CA TYR A 181 7.06 -2.26 -7.42
C TYR A 181 8.04 -1.10 -7.37
N ASN A 182 9.21 -1.31 -7.93
CA ASN A 182 10.28 -0.32 -8.10
C ASN A 182 11.30 -0.87 -9.09
N MET A 183 12.33 -0.10 -9.43
CA MET A 183 13.35 -0.48 -10.40
C MET A 183 14.07 -1.82 -10.09
N PHE A 184 13.99 -2.33 -8.85
CA PHE A 184 14.59 -3.59 -8.42
C PHE A 184 13.60 -4.77 -8.31
N HIS A 185 12.28 -4.46 -8.20
CA HIS A 185 11.20 -5.43 -8.06
C HIS A 185 10.17 -5.22 -9.16
N ARG A 186 10.34 -5.92 -10.29
CA ARG A 186 9.61 -5.66 -11.53
C ARG A 186 8.74 -6.83 -11.98
N GLU A 187 9.10 -8.06 -11.58
CA GLU A 187 8.54 -9.31 -12.12
C GLU A 187 7.01 -9.37 -12.05
N LYS A 188 6.42 -9.03 -10.92
CA LYS A 188 4.97 -9.11 -10.75
C LYS A 188 4.22 -8.26 -11.77
N LEU A 189 4.52 -6.97 -11.85
CA LEU A 189 3.80 -6.06 -12.74
C LEU A 189 4.15 -6.25 -14.22
N GLU A 190 5.41 -6.55 -14.51
CA GLU A 190 5.91 -6.56 -15.89
C GLU A 190 5.82 -7.93 -16.57
N LYS A 191 5.53 -9.00 -15.81
CA LYS A 191 5.39 -10.35 -16.35
C LYS A 191 4.19 -11.09 -15.76
N GLU A 192 4.18 -11.31 -14.44
CA GLU A 192 3.24 -12.21 -13.79
C GLU A 192 1.79 -11.76 -13.94
N TYR A 193 1.52 -10.45 -13.77
CA TYR A 193 0.17 -9.89 -13.78
C TYR A 193 -0.32 -9.43 -15.15
N LEU A 194 0.46 -9.54 -16.22
CA LEU A 194 0.06 -9.06 -17.55
C LEU A 194 -1.29 -9.63 -18.01
N GLY A 195 -1.50 -10.94 -17.78
CA GLY A 195 -2.78 -11.58 -18.10
C GLY A 195 -3.95 -11.01 -17.29
N LEU A 196 -3.75 -10.70 -16.00
CA LEU A 196 -4.78 -10.14 -15.13
C LEU A 196 -5.15 -8.71 -15.52
N PHE A 197 -4.20 -7.91 -15.98
CA PHE A 197 -4.49 -6.57 -16.47
C PHE A 197 -5.36 -6.59 -17.73
N SER A 198 -5.11 -7.51 -18.63
CA SER A 198 -5.87 -7.62 -19.89
C SER A 198 -7.22 -8.31 -19.72
N SER A 199 -7.30 -9.40 -18.92
CA SER A 199 -8.55 -10.17 -18.77
C SER A 199 -9.47 -9.57 -17.72
N GLU A 200 -8.92 -9.17 -16.57
CA GLU A 200 -9.72 -8.74 -15.41
C GLU A 200 -9.75 -7.22 -15.20
N GLY A 201 -8.84 -6.50 -15.86
CA GLY A 201 -8.68 -5.07 -15.64
C GLY A 201 -8.25 -4.75 -14.20
N LEU A 202 -7.37 -5.60 -13.64
CA LEU A 202 -6.87 -5.47 -12.26
C LEU A 202 -6.23 -4.10 -12.05
N GLY A 203 -6.60 -3.38 -10.98
CA GLY A 203 -5.93 -2.16 -10.54
C GLY A 203 -4.70 -2.46 -9.70
N THR A 204 -3.75 -1.52 -9.59
CA THR A 204 -2.64 -1.66 -8.67
C THR A 204 -2.38 -0.41 -7.84
N THR A 205 -2.09 -0.62 -6.55
CA THR A 205 -1.66 0.40 -5.60
C THR A 205 -0.28 0.02 -5.09
N ILE A 206 0.77 0.44 -5.78
CA ILE A 206 2.12 -0.10 -5.55
C ILE A 206 2.77 0.48 -4.30
N TRP A 207 3.47 -0.37 -3.53
CA TRP A 207 4.22 0.05 -2.34
C TRP A 207 5.74 -0.03 -2.56
N SER A 208 6.47 0.69 -1.70
CA SER A 208 7.95 0.78 -1.70
C SER A 208 8.57 1.21 -3.05
N PRO A 209 8.07 2.27 -3.70
CA PRO A 209 8.60 2.74 -4.98
C PRO A 209 10.06 3.18 -4.91
N LEU A 210 10.52 3.57 -3.71
CA LEU A 210 11.88 3.99 -3.44
C LEU A 210 12.77 2.88 -2.82
N ALA A 211 12.32 1.61 -2.83
CA ALA A 211 13.06 0.48 -2.27
C ALA A 211 13.61 0.77 -0.87
N SER A 212 12.73 1.14 0.08
CA SER A 212 13.09 1.54 1.45
C SER A 212 14.04 2.73 1.53
N GLY A 213 14.06 3.56 0.49
CA GLY A 213 14.90 4.76 0.38
C GLY A 213 16.22 4.53 -0.37
N ILE A 214 16.52 3.32 -0.81
CA ILE A 214 17.75 3.04 -1.59
C ILE A 214 17.74 3.85 -2.90
N LEU A 215 16.60 3.89 -3.58
CA LEU A 215 16.41 4.61 -4.84
C LEU A 215 16.32 6.15 -4.69
N THR A 216 16.57 6.69 -3.50
CA THR A 216 16.76 8.15 -3.33
C THR A 216 18.22 8.58 -3.49
N GLY A 217 19.16 7.64 -3.53
CA GLY A 217 20.59 7.92 -3.54
C GLY A 217 21.20 8.25 -2.18
N LYS A 218 20.39 8.44 -1.14
CA LYS A 218 20.89 8.87 0.20
C LYS A 218 21.82 7.87 0.90
N TYR A 219 21.86 6.62 0.41
CA TYR A 219 22.73 5.57 0.96
C TYR A 219 23.98 5.32 0.12
N ASN A 220 24.24 6.14 -0.92
CA ASN A 220 25.39 5.97 -1.81
C ASN A 220 26.74 6.09 -1.07
N GLU A 221 26.79 6.91 -0.01
CA GLU A 221 27.99 7.17 0.80
C GLU A 221 27.90 6.59 2.22
N GLY A 222 26.91 5.71 2.48
CA GLY A 222 26.68 5.11 3.78
C GLY A 222 25.28 5.38 4.33
N ILE A 223 25.05 5.01 5.59
CA ILE A 223 23.73 5.14 6.24
C ILE A 223 23.67 6.46 7.04
N PRO A 224 22.86 7.45 6.60
CA PRO A 224 22.71 8.71 7.33
C PRO A 224 22.06 8.51 8.70
N LYS A 225 22.50 9.28 9.70
CA LYS A 225 21.87 9.31 11.04
C LYS A 225 20.40 9.69 10.92
N GLY A 226 19.53 9.03 11.71
CA GLY A 226 18.09 9.29 11.73
C GLY A 226 17.33 8.74 10.51
N SER A 227 18.00 8.02 9.60
CA SER A 227 17.33 7.34 8.49
C SER A 227 16.57 6.11 9.00
N ARG A 228 15.61 5.62 8.19
CA ARG A 228 14.82 4.40 8.51
C ARG A 228 15.70 3.21 8.89
N MET A 229 16.86 3.04 8.25
CA MET A 229 17.79 1.94 8.50
C MET A 229 18.51 2.01 9.84
N THR A 230 18.44 3.14 10.55
CA THR A 230 18.98 3.29 11.91
C THR A 230 17.94 2.93 13.00
N LEU A 231 16.67 2.70 12.64
CA LEU A 231 15.63 2.32 13.58
C LEU A 231 15.82 0.85 14.02
N PRO A 232 15.75 0.54 15.34
CA PRO A 232 16.02 -0.80 15.85
C PRO A 232 15.14 -1.89 15.23
N ASP A 233 13.84 -1.64 15.08
CA ASP A 233 12.88 -2.60 14.55
C ASP A 233 13.03 -2.87 13.05
N TYR A 234 13.87 -2.10 12.36
CA TYR A 234 14.12 -2.22 10.92
C TYR A 234 15.54 -2.68 10.57
N LYS A 235 16.18 -3.39 11.51
CA LYS A 235 17.52 -4.00 11.29
C LYS A 235 17.58 -4.83 10.00
N PHE A 236 16.52 -5.56 9.67
CA PHE A 236 16.45 -6.37 8.46
C PHE A 236 16.62 -5.56 7.15
N LEU A 237 16.21 -4.29 7.14
CA LEU A 237 16.43 -3.40 5.99
C LEU A 237 17.91 -3.01 5.86
N ARG A 238 18.58 -2.77 7.00
CA ARG A 238 20.01 -2.48 7.04
C ARG A 238 20.82 -3.70 6.60
N ASP A 239 20.51 -4.88 7.15
CA ASP A 239 21.17 -6.13 6.76
C ASP A 239 21.00 -6.39 5.25
N GLY A 240 19.81 -6.08 4.70
CA GLY A 240 19.57 -6.14 3.26
C GLY A 240 20.44 -5.17 2.45
N LEU A 241 20.63 -3.94 2.93
CA LEU A 241 21.49 -2.94 2.27
C LEU A 241 22.98 -3.36 2.32
N GLU A 242 23.42 -3.89 3.45
CA GLU A 242 24.81 -4.32 3.68
C GLU A 242 25.14 -5.65 3.00
N SER A 243 24.13 -6.36 2.47
CA SER A 243 24.33 -7.60 1.72
C SER A 243 25.03 -7.37 0.37
N LYS A 244 25.56 -8.44 -0.25
CA LYS A 244 26.12 -8.42 -1.62
C LYS A 244 25.15 -7.79 -2.62
N LYS A 245 23.86 -8.18 -2.55
CA LYS A 245 22.80 -7.65 -3.41
C LYS A 245 22.56 -6.16 -3.15
N GLY A 246 22.60 -5.74 -1.88
CA GLY A 246 22.50 -4.34 -1.49
C GLY A 246 23.61 -3.49 -2.09
N ALA A 247 24.86 -3.94 -1.98
CA ALA A 247 26.02 -3.26 -2.58
C ALA A 247 25.91 -3.18 -4.13
N GLU A 248 25.43 -4.22 -4.78
CA GLU A 248 25.15 -4.19 -6.23
C GLU A 248 24.05 -3.18 -6.59
N ASN A 249 23.00 -3.08 -5.77
CA ASN A 249 21.94 -2.11 -5.96
C ASN A 249 22.44 -0.67 -5.79
N ILE A 250 23.28 -0.40 -4.79
CA ILE A 250 23.92 0.91 -4.63
C ILE A 250 24.74 1.31 -5.88
N LYS A 251 25.53 0.37 -6.44
CA LYS A 251 26.26 0.64 -7.69
C LYS A 251 25.33 1.01 -8.85
N LYS A 252 24.13 0.39 -8.92
CA LYS A 252 23.11 0.76 -9.92
C LYS A 252 22.54 2.14 -9.67
N VAL A 253 22.25 2.47 -8.38
CA VAL A 253 21.73 3.81 -8.00
C VAL A 253 22.71 4.90 -8.35
N ILE A 254 24.01 4.72 -8.07
CA ILE A 254 25.07 5.70 -8.45
C ILE A 254 25.06 5.96 -9.98
N LYS A 255 24.84 4.92 -10.80
CA LYS A 255 24.72 5.11 -12.25
C LYS A 255 23.43 5.84 -12.64
N LEU A 256 22.29 5.52 -11.96
CA LEU A 256 21.01 6.17 -12.19
C LEU A 256 21.01 7.64 -11.75
N SER A 257 21.77 7.98 -10.68
CA SER A 257 21.92 9.37 -10.21
C SER A 257 22.47 10.28 -11.30
N LYS A 258 23.40 9.80 -12.14
CA LYS A 258 23.90 10.55 -13.29
C LYS A 258 22.84 10.84 -14.35
N ILE A 259 21.80 9.99 -14.44
CA ILE A 259 20.65 10.23 -15.35
C ILE A 259 19.74 11.29 -14.72
N ALA A 260 19.47 11.19 -13.42
CA ALA A 260 18.66 12.18 -12.70
C ALA A 260 19.29 13.58 -12.79
N GLU A 261 20.60 13.69 -12.58
CA GLU A 261 21.37 14.92 -12.72
C GLU A 261 21.24 15.53 -14.14
N LYS A 262 21.35 14.71 -15.19
CA LYS A 262 21.17 15.18 -16.58
C LYS A 262 19.75 15.69 -16.89
N LEU A 263 18.76 15.20 -16.12
CA LEU A 263 17.36 15.60 -16.24
C LEU A 263 16.98 16.74 -15.29
N ASP A 264 17.92 17.21 -14.49
CA ASP A 264 17.73 18.24 -13.45
C ASP A 264 16.60 17.85 -12.44
N ILE A 265 16.58 16.58 -12.04
CA ILE A 265 15.62 16.04 -11.06
C ILE A 265 16.35 15.20 -9.99
N SER A 266 15.72 15.03 -8.84
CA SER A 266 16.23 14.13 -7.80
C SER A 266 16.06 12.65 -8.19
N MET A 267 16.91 11.77 -7.62
CA MET A 267 16.76 10.32 -7.77
C MET A 267 15.38 9.81 -7.31
N ALA A 268 14.80 10.43 -6.26
CA ALA A 268 13.46 10.10 -5.80
C ALA A 268 12.41 10.41 -6.86
N GLN A 269 12.48 11.60 -7.46
CA GLN A 269 11.58 12.01 -8.56
C GLN A 269 11.72 11.09 -9.77
N LEU A 270 12.95 10.76 -10.19
CA LEU A 270 13.21 9.82 -11.27
C LEU A 270 12.55 8.45 -10.98
N SER A 271 12.72 7.93 -9.75
CA SER A 271 12.22 6.60 -9.38
C SER A 271 10.68 6.55 -9.32
N ILE A 272 10.05 7.60 -8.81
CA ILE A 272 8.58 7.71 -8.77
C ILE A 272 8.03 7.86 -10.20
N ALA A 273 8.59 8.75 -10.99
CA ALA A 273 8.21 8.95 -12.39
C ALA A 273 8.36 7.67 -13.21
N TRP A 274 9.42 6.88 -12.96
CA TRP A 274 9.62 5.59 -13.60
C TRP A 274 8.48 4.61 -13.24
N CYS A 275 8.06 4.52 -11.99
CA CYS A 275 6.91 3.69 -11.60
C CYS A 275 5.63 4.14 -12.33
N LEU A 276 5.38 5.44 -12.43
CA LEU A 276 4.21 6.02 -13.08
C LEU A 276 4.20 5.86 -14.62
N LYS A 277 5.34 5.59 -15.25
CA LYS A 277 5.40 5.23 -16.68
C LYS A 277 4.70 3.91 -16.99
N ASN A 278 4.59 3.00 -16.03
CA ASN A 278 3.81 1.78 -16.19
C ASN A 278 2.31 2.13 -16.08
N LYS A 279 1.57 1.96 -17.18
CA LYS A 279 0.13 2.28 -17.25
C LYS A 279 -0.74 1.41 -16.34
N ASN A 280 -0.22 0.26 -15.91
CA ASN A 280 -0.90 -0.63 -14.97
C ASN A 280 -0.73 -0.21 -13.50
N VAL A 281 0.05 0.84 -13.21
CA VAL A 281 0.16 1.46 -11.89
C VAL A 281 -0.94 2.51 -11.76
N SER A 282 -1.94 2.25 -10.93
CA SER A 282 -3.00 3.22 -10.65
C SER A 282 -2.51 4.32 -9.70
N THR A 283 -1.75 3.94 -8.68
CA THR A 283 -1.19 4.89 -7.70
C THR A 283 0.09 4.37 -7.06
N VAL A 284 0.95 5.28 -6.65
CA VAL A 284 2.23 5.03 -5.97
C VAL A 284 2.12 5.46 -4.52
N ILE A 285 2.18 4.49 -3.59
CA ILE A 285 2.08 4.77 -2.16
C ILE A 285 3.44 5.27 -1.63
N LEU A 286 3.43 6.47 -1.07
CA LEU A 286 4.58 7.15 -0.49
C LEU A 286 4.40 7.39 1.00
N GLY A 287 5.47 7.22 1.77
CA GLY A 287 5.56 7.68 3.15
C GLY A 287 6.39 8.96 3.21
N ALA A 288 5.89 9.98 3.91
CA ALA A 288 6.61 11.22 4.14
C ALA A 288 6.60 11.59 5.63
N THR A 289 7.71 12.16 6.12
CA THR A 289 7.86 12.63 7.51
C THR A 289 7.92 14.16 7.60
N THR A 290 8.00 14.83 6.47
CA THR A 290 7.98 16.30 6.34
C THR A 290 7.12 16.70 5.13
N THR A 291 6.69 17.94 5.12
CA THR A 291 5.99 18.58 3.99
C THR A 291 6.95 19.06 2.93
#